data_800527d1ba765d24ecbe6162fba9ca3f
#
_entry.id   800527d1ba765d24ecbe6162fba9ca3f
#
_cell.length_a   1.000
_cell.length_b   1.000
_cell.length_c   1.000
_cell.angle_alpha   90.00
_cell.angle_beta   90.00
_cell.angle_gamma   90.00
#
_symmetry.space_group_name_H-M   'P 1'
#
loop_
_entity.id
_entity.type
_entity.pdbx_description
1 polymer ?
#
loop_
_entity_poly.entity_id
_entity_poly.type
_entity_poly.pdbx_seq_one_letter_code
_entity_poly.pdbx_strand_id
1 'polypeptide(L)'
;MYLEKINSPADIKSYSLDEMKALAQEMRDALLKKLSIHGGHCGPNFAMVEATIALHRVFDSPKDKFVFDVSHQTYPHKMLTGRAFGFLDEERYDDITGYSCPEESEHDFFTVGHTSTSVSLALGLAKARDLKGTDENIIAIIGDGSLSGGEALEGLDMAAELDGNFIIVVNDNDMSIAENHGGMYSNLKLLRDTGGKAECNLFKSMGLDYVFV
;
A
#
# COMPACT_ATOMS: atom_id res chain seq x y z
N MET A 1 10.16 -16.50 16.64
CA MET A 1 9.84 -15.37 15.75
C MET A 1 8.60 -15.69 14.94
N TYR A 2 7.73 -14.71 14.72
CA TYR A 2 6.55 -14.87 13.87
C TYR A 2 6.92 -14.76 12.40
N LEU A 3 7.73 -13.77 12.03
CA LEU A 3 8.10 -13.45 10.65
C LEU A 3 8.73 -14.64 9.90
N GLU A 4 9.58 -15.41 10.54
CA GLU A 4 10.22 -16.60 9.94
C GLU A 4 9.22 -17.71 9.55
N LYS A 5 8.03 -17.70 10.13
CA LYS A 5 6.99 -18.73 9.92
C LYS A 5 6.00 -18.34 8.82
N ILE A 6 6.07 -17.11 8.33
CA ILE A 6 5.14 -16.61 7.32
C ILE A 6 5.61 -17.03 5.93
N ASN A 7 4.81 -17.88 5.30
CA ASN A 7 4.99 -18.32 3.91
C ASN A 7 3.93 -17.71 2.98
N SER A 8 2.80 -17.29 3.56
CA SER A 8 1.70 -16.69 2.82
C SER A 8 0.89 -15.75 3.72
N PRO A 9 0.08 -14.83 3.15
CA PRO A 9 -0.81 -13.99 3.94
C PRO A 9 -1.84 -14.77 4.77
N ALA A 10 -2.13 -16.01 4.40
CA ALA A 10 -3.05 -16.85 5.15
C ALA A 10 -2.56 -17.14 6.58
N ASP A 11 -1.25 -17.17 6.79
CA ASP A 11 -0.64 -17.51 8.08
C ASP A 11 -0.96 -16.47 9.18
N ILE A 12 -1.21 -15.22 8.81
CA ILE A 12 -1.54 -14.17 9.78
C ILE A 12 -3.04 -14.00 10.05
N LYS A 13 -3.90 -14.72 9.33
CA LYS A 13 -5.37 -14.56 9.44
C LYS A 13 -5.90 -14.88 10.84
N SER A 14 -5.25 -15.76 11.58
CA SER A 14 -5.63 -16.14 12.94
C SER A 14 -4.93 -15.37 14.05
N TYR A 15 -3.97 -14.50 13.72
CA TYR A 15 -3.18 -13.78 14.72
C TYR A 15 -4.05 -12.85 15.56
N SER A 16 -3.82 -12.86 16.87
CA SER A 16 -4.34 -11.87 17.80
C SER A 16 -3.67 -10.50 17.58
N LEU A 17 -4.26 -9.47 18.16
CA LEU A 17 -3.68 -8.12 18.09
C LEU A 17 -2.25 -8.06 18.64
N ASP A 18 -1.98 -8.79 19.74
CA ASP A 18 -0.64 -8.79 20.36
C ASP A 18 0.38 -9.53 19.48
N GLU A 19 -0.03 -10.61 18.81
CA GLU A 19 0.82 -11.32 17.84
C GLU A 19 1.10 -10.45 16.61
N MET A 20 0.11 -9.70 16.12
CA MET A 20 0.30 -8.74 15.02
C MET A 20 1.25 -7.60 15.41
N LYS A 21 1.17 -7.08 16.65
CA LYS A 21 2.13 -6.08 17.16
C LYS A 21 3.55 -6.63 17.27
N ALA A 22 3.68 -7.87 17.75
CA ALA A 22 4.97 -8.55 17.81
C ALA A 22 5.55 -8.76 16.41
N LEU A 23 4.72 -9.20 15.44
CA LEU A 23 5.10 -9.33 14.04
C LEU A 23 5.56 -7.98 13.45
N ALA A 24 4.82 -6.90 13.71
CA ALA A 24 5.18 -5.57 13.23
C ALA A 24 6.56 -5.14 13.75
N GLN A 25 6.88 -5.44 15.00
CA GLN A 25 8.21 -5.15 15.56
C GLN A 25 9.29 -6.01 14.89
N GLU A 26 9.06 -7.31 14.71
CA GLU A 26 10.01 -8.20 14.00
C GLU A 26 10.27 -7.74 12.56
N MET A 27 9.23 -7.28 11.85
CA MET A 27 9.36 -6.71 10.50
C MET A 27 10.21 -5.42 10.51
N ARG A 28 10.01 -4.55 11.51
CA ARG A 28 10.82 -3.34 11.67
C ARG A 28 12.30 -3.65 11.94
N ASP A 29 12.57 -4.63 12.80
CA ASP A 29 13.92 -5.04 13.13
C ASP A 29 14.64 -5.62 11.90
N ALA A 30 13.95 -6.45 11.12
CA ALA A 30 14.44 -6.99 9.85
C ALA A 30 14.71 -5.89 8.81
N LEU A 31 13.79 -4.92 8.67
CA LEU A 31 13.96 -3.75 7.80
C LEU A 31 15.19 -2.94 8.22
N LEU A 32 15.30 -2.61 9.51
CA LEU A 32 16.40 -1.82 10.03
C LEU A 32 17.73 -2.50 9.75
N LYS A 33 17.81 -3.82 10.01
CA LYS A 33 19.02 -4.61 9.77
C LYS A 33 19.41 -4.59 8.29
N LYS A 34 18.49 -4.99 7.39
CA LYS A 34 18.75 -4.99 5.94
C LYS A 34 19.15 -3.61 5.43
N LEU A 35 18.39 -2.57 5.77
CA LEU A 35 18.62 -1.23 5.26
C LEU A 35 19.93 -0.60 5.75
N SER A 36 20.36 -0.95 6.97
CA SER A 36 21.65 -0.46 7.52
C SER A 36 22.87 -1.08 6.84
N ILE A 37 22.74 -2.28 6.29
CA ILE A 37 23.83 -3.04 5.65
C ILE A 37 23.81 -2.86 4.14
N HIS A 38 22.64 -3.06 3.53
CA HIS A 38 22.46 -3.17 2.09
C HIS A 38 21.90 -1.89 1.44
N GLY A 39 21.20 -1.05 2.22
CA GLY A 39 20.47 0.11 1.69
C GLY A 39 19.06 -0.25 1.20
N GLY A 40 18.37 0.74 0.60
CA GLY A 40 17.01 0.60 0.11
C GLY A 40 16.09 1.74 0.58
N HIS A 41 14.78 1.54 0.45
CA HIS A 41 13.76 2.54 0.79
C HIS A 41 13.38 2.43 2.28
N CYS A 42 13.80 3.41 3.09
CA CYS A 42 13.62 3.36 4.55
C CYS A 42 12.23 3.88 4.98
N GLY A 43 12.03 5.19 4.96
CA GLY A 43 10.83 5.86 5.47
C GLY A 43 9.51 5.25 5.03
N PRO A 44 9.29 5.09 3.71
CA PRO A 44 8.04 4.55 3.19
C PRO A 44 7.69 3.15 3.70
N ASN A 45 8.71 2.29 3.88
CA ASN A 45 8.48 0.93 4.36
C ASN A 45 8.15 0.88 5.85
N PHE A 46 8.84 1.68 6.67
CA PHE A 46 8.51 1.78 8.10
C PHE A 46 7.10 2.32 8.34
N ALA A 47 6.64 3.27 7.52
CA ALA A 47 5.32 3.85 7.61
C ALA A 47 4.20 2.85 7.27
N MET A 48 4.50 1.84 6.46
CA MET A 48 3.48 0.91 5.93
C MET A 48 3.41 -0.44 6.65
N VAL A 49 4.18 -0.68 7.70
CA VAL A 49 4.24 -1.99 8.38
C VAL A 49 2.86 -2.39 8.90
N GLU A 50 2.25 -1.60 9.78
CA GLU A 50 0.96 -1.91 10.39
C GLU A 50 -0.17 -1.90 9.37
N ALA A 51 -0.18 -0.92 8.47
CA ALA A 51 -1.19 -0.84 7.42
C ALA A 51 -1.16 -2.08 6.52
N THR A 52 0.04 -2.56 6.15
CA THR A 52 0.19 -3.76 5.32
C THR A 52 -0.25 -5.03 6.07
N ILE A 53 0.08 -5.17 7.36
CA ILE A 53 -0.41 -6.27 8.20
C ILE A 53 -1.94 -6.25 8.26
N ALA A 54 -2.54 -5.07 8.50
CA ALA A 54 -3.99 -4.91 8.57
C ALA A 54 -4.67 -5.27 7.25
N LEU A 55 -4.14 -4.81 6.12
CA LEU A 55 -4.65 -5.15 4.79
C LEU A 55 -4.61 -6.65 4.55
N HIS A 56 -3.47 -7.31 4.80
CA HIS A 56 -3.35 -8.76 4.65
C HIS A 56 -4.14 -9.57 5.69
N ARG A 57 -4.47 -8.96 6.84
CA ARG A 57 -5.36 -9.57 7.84
C ARG A 57 -6.81 -9.62 7.35
N VAL A 58 -7.24 -8.61 6.58
CA VAL A 58 -8.63 -8.46 6.09
C VAL A 58 -8.82 -9.09 4.73
N PHE A 59 -7.97 -8.76 3.76
CA PHE A 59 -8.11 -9.14 2.36
C PHE A 59 -7.29 -10.38 2.00
N ASP A 60 -7.74 -11.15 1.03
CA ASP A 60 -7.18 -12.44 0.62
C ASP A 60 -6.34 -12.32 -0.67
N SER A 61 -5.10 -11.79 -0.55
CA SER A 61 -4.16 -11.77 -1.67
C SER A 61 -3.67 -13.21 -1.99
N PRO A 62 -3.56 -13.60 -3.28
CA PRO A 62 -3.64 -12.79 -4.49
C PRO A 62 -5.05 -12.66 -5.11
N LYS A 63 -6.11 -13.25 -4.52
CA LYS A 63 -7.48 -13.05 -4.99
C LYS A 63 -7.81 -11.56 -4.97
N ASP A 64 -7.75 -10.93 -3.79
CA ASP A 64 -7.83 -9.49 -3.64
C ASP A 64 -6.49 -8.86 -4.08
N LYS A 65 -6.57 -7.75 -4.81
CA LYS A 65 -5.41 -7.20 -5.53
C LYS A 65 -4.93 -5.91 -4.90
N PHE A 66 -3.66 -5.87 -4.52
CA PHE A 66 -3.01 -4.67 -4.02
C PHE A 66 -2.15 -4.04 -5.11
N VAL A 67 -2.35 -2.75 -5.37
CA VAL A 67 -1.55 -1.97 -6.31
C VAL A 67 -0.88 -0.82 -5.56
N PHE A 68 0.42 -0.91 -5.42
CA PHE A 68 1.23 0.06 -4.69
C PHE A 68 1.76 1.14 -5.63
N ASP A 69 1.55 2.40 -5.30
CA ASP A 69 2.12 3.52 -6.04
C ASP A 69 3.64 3.56 -5.91
N VAL A 70 4.36 3.81 -6.98
CA VAL A 70 5.83 3.65 -7.04
C VAL A 70 6.29 2.24 -6.70
N SER A 71 5.62 1.62 -5.75
CA SER A 71 5.87 0.31 -5.14
C SER A 71 7.15 0.19 -4.28
N HIS A 72 7.80 1.32 -3.96
CA HIS A 72 8.99 1.37 -3.11
C HIS A 72 8.69 1.10 -1.62
N GLN A 73 7.41 1.06 -1.22
CA GLN A 73 6.91 0.75 0.13
C GLN A 73 6.41 -0.70 0.26
N THR A 74 6.81 -1.60 -0.65
CA THR A 74 6.32 -2.98 -0.70
C THR A 74 7.09 -3.99 0.16
N TYR A 75 8.11 -3.58 0.90
CA TYR A 75 8.90 -4.52 1.71
C TYR A 75 8.04 -5.28 2.74
N PRO A 76 7.13 -4.63 3.50
CA PRO A 76 6.21 -5.35 4.37
C PRO A 76 5.31 -6.34 3.61
N HIS A 77 4.82 -5.97 2.43
CA HIS A 77 4.05 -6.84 1.56
C HIS A 77 4.86 -8.07 1.13
N LYS A 78 6.09 -7.87 0.69
CA LYS A 78 7.00 -8.97 0.32
C LYS A 78 7.24 -9.92 1.49
N MET A 79 7.46 -9.39 2.70
CA MET A 79 7.64 -10.20 3.90
C MET A 79 6.43 -11.11 4.18
N LEU A 80 5.21 -10.60 4.00
CA LEU A 80 3.97 -11.33 4.26
C LEU A 80 3.57 -12.29 3.13
N THR A 81 4.18 -12.16 1.96
CA THR A 81 3.89 -12.97 0.76
C THR A 81 5.00 -13.96 0.43
N GLY A 82 5.66 -14.52 1.45
CA GLY A 82 6.63 -15.61 1.34
C GLY A 82 8.06 -15.18 0.97
N ARG A 83 8.35 -13.87 0.94
CA ARG A 83 9.67 -13.34 0.59
C ARG A 83 10.44 -12.78 1.81
N ALA A 84 10.05 -13.20 3.02
CA ALA A 84 10.74 -12.77 4.26
C ALA A 84 12.23 -13.13 4.27
N PHE A 85 12.62 -14.20 3.58
CA PHE A 85 14.03 -14.60 3.45
C PHE A 85 14.93 -13.47 2.95
N GLY A 86 14.46 -12.67 1.98
CA GLY A 86 15.20 -11.53 1.43
C GLY A 86 15.34 -10.34 2.39
N PHE A 87 14.87 -10.46 3.64
CA PHE A 87 15.04 -9.49 4.72
C PHE A 87 15.72 -10.09 5.95
N LEU A 88 15.69 -11.41 6.10
CA LEU A 88 16.22 -12.12 7.25
C LEU A 88 17.61 -12.71 7.00
N ASP A 89 17.89 -13.11 5.77
CA ASP A 89 19.15 -13.74 5.37
C ASP A 89 20.00 -12.76 4.55
N GLU A 90 21.17 -12.38 5.10
CA GLU A 90 22.07 -11.40 4.49
C GLU A 90 22.61 -11.86 3.12
N GLU A 91 22.80 -13.18 2.92
CA GLU A 91 23.29 -13.73 1.66
C GLU A 91 22.22 -13.65 0.54
N ARG A 92 20.96 -13.40 0.92
CA ARG A 92 19.79 -13.38 0.03
C ARG A 92 19.17 -12.00 -0.14
N TYR A 93 19.81 -10.94 0.33
CA TYR A 93 19.28 -9.58 0.22
C TYR A 93 19.04 -9.13 -1.22
N ASP A 94 19.85 -9.65 -2.16
CA ASP A 94 19.74 -9.35 -3.60
C ASP A 94 18.76 -10.26 -4.36
N ASP A 95 18.21 -11.30 -3.71
CA ASP A 95 17.27 -12.23 -4.35
C ASP A 95 15.88 -11.60 -4.60
N ILE A 96 15.64 -10.43 -4.04
CA ILE A 96 14.37 -9.69 -4.19
C ILE A 96 14.63 -8.27 -4.64
N THR A 97 13.75 -7.74 -5.52
CA THR A 97 13.84 -6.36 -5.97
C THR A 97 13.30 -5.37 -4.92
N GLY A 98 13.66 -4.10 -5.07
CA GLY A 98 13.17 -3.02 -4.22
C GLY A 98 11.75 -2.51 -4.56
N TYR A 99 11.07 -3.14 -5.53
CA TYR A 99 9.76 -2.75 -6.06
C TYR A 99 8.85 -3.96 -6.24
N SER A 100 7.58 -3.74 -6.53
CA SER A 100 6.66 -4.78 -6.98
C SER A 100 7.18 -5.45 -8.25
N CYS A 101 7.16 -6.77 -8.29
CA CYS A 101 7.74 -7.56 -9.37
C CYS A 101 6.92 -8.85 -9.60
N PRO A 102 6.09 -8.90 -10.66
CA PRO A 102 5.29 -10.09 -10.98
C PRO A 102 6.11 -11.36 -11.22
N GLU A 103 7.36 -11.23 -11.61
CA GLU A 103 8.28 -12.36 -11.80
C GLU A 103 8.72 -12.98 -10.45
N GLU A 104 8.62 -12.23 -9.34
CA GLU A 104 8.92 -12.74 -8.01
C GLU A 104 7.74 -13.43 -7.35
N SER A 105 6.52 -12.95 -7.61
CA SER A 105 5.34 -13.39 -6.86
C SER A 105 4.03 -13.10 -7.57
N GLU A 106 3.08 -14.05 -7.48
CA GLU A 106 1.70 -13.88 -7.93
C GLU A 106 0.92 -12.80 -7.15
N HIS A 107 1.46 -12.33 -6.05
CA HIS A 107 0.88 -11.24 -5.25
C HIS A 107 1.21 -9.84 -5.80
N ASP A 108 2.13 -9.75 -6.75
CA ASP A 108 2.56 -8.52 -7.41
C ASP A 108 1.96 -8.47 -8.82
N PHE A 109 1.18 -7.43 -9.15
CA PHE A 109 0.43 -7.39 -10.42
C PHE A 109 1.09 -6.53 -11.50
N PHE A 110 1.96 -5.60 -11.11
CA PHE A 110 2.63 -4.67 -12.01
C PHE A 110 4.07 -4.45 -11.61
N THR A 111 4.94 -4.26 -12.58
CA THR A 111 6.26 -3.67 -12.37
C THR A 111 6.10 -2.16 -12.40
N VAL A 112 6.20 -1.51 -11.24
CA VAL A 112 5.98 -0.07 -11.05
C VAL A 112 7.20 0.55 -10.40
N GLY A 113 7.53 1.76 -10.78
CA GLY A 113 8.58 2.60 -10.20
C GLY A 113 8.24 4.09 -10.36
N HIS A 114 7.13 4.42 -11.03
CA HIS A 114 6.68 5.78 -11.27
C HIS A 114 5.59 6.20 -10.29
N THR A 115 5.62 7.47 -9.86
CA THR A 115 4.60 8.07 -9.00
C THR A 115 3.26 8.23 -9.72
N SER A 116 2.17 8.31 -8.97
CA SER A 116 0.81 8.67 -9.42
C SER A 116 0.09 7.61 -10.27
N THR A 117 0.63 6.41 -10.40
CA THR A 117 0.11 5.38 -11.32
C THR A 117 -0.86 4.39 -10.68
N SER A 118 -0.79 4.18 -9.36
CA SER A 118 -1.50 3.08 -8.70
C SER A 118 -3.01 3.15 -8.82
N VAL A 119 -3.60 4.34 -8.72
CA VAL A 119 -5.06 4.51 -8.78
C VAL A 119 -5.58 4.11 -10.15
N SER A 120 -4.95 4.58 -11.24
CA SER A 120 -5.34 4.25 -12.61
C SER A 120 -5.11 2.77 -12.95
N LEU A 121 -3.99 2.17 -12.50
CA LEU A 121 -3.74 0.74 -12.69
C LEU A 121 -4.75 -0.13 -11.94
N ALA A 122 -5.05 0.22 -10.69
CA ALA A 122 -6.05 -0.47 -9.89
C ALA A 122 -7.47 -0.29 -10.47
N LEU A 123 -7.79 0.90 -10.97
CA LEU A 123 -9.04 1.18 -11.69
C LEU A 123 -9.22 0.23 -12.89
N GLY A 124 -8.15 0.01 -13.66
CA GLY A 124 -8.15 -0.94 -14.77
C GLY A 124 -8.47 -2.37 -14.32
N LEU A 125 -7.89 -2.82 -13.19
CA LEU A 125 -8.21 -4.13 -12.60
C LEU A 125 -9.66 -4.19 -12.11
N ALA A 126 -10.17 -3.13 -11.46
CA ALA A 126 -11.55 -3.06 -11.01
C ALA A 126 -12.52 -3.14 -12.18
N LYS A 127 -12.25 -2.40 -13.26
CA LYS A 127 -13.05 -2.48 -14.50
C LYS A 127 -13.00 -3.86 -15.14
N ALA A 128 -11.84 -4.51 -15.14
CA ALA A 128 -11.71 -5.88 -15.65
C ALA A 128 -12.48 -6.89 -14.80
N ARG A 129 -12.49 -6.74 -13.46
CA ARG A 129 -13.32 -7.51 -12.54
C ARG A 129 -14.80 -7.37 -12.88
N ASP A 130 -15.28 -6.14 -13.03
CA ASP A 130 -16.71 -5.85 -13.32
C ASP A 130 -17.14 -6.47 -14.65
N LEU A 131 -16.29 -6.35 -15.69
CA LEU A 131 -16.56 -6.97 -16.99
C LEU A 131 -16.57 -8.50 -16.96
N LYS A 132 -15.79 -9.11 -16.06
CA LYS A 132 -15.75 -10.57 -15.85
C LYS A 132 -16.87 -11.06 -14.94
N GLY A 133 -17.51 -10.18 -14.18
CA GLY A 133 -18.51 -10.51 -13.18
C GLY A 133 -17.94 -11.26 -11.98
N THR A 134 -16.67 -10.98 -11.62
CA THR A 134 -16.01 -11.53 -10.43
C THR A 134 -16.12 -10.56 -9.25
N ASP A 135 -15.69 -10.96 -8.03
CA ASP A 135 -16.03 -10.29 -6.77
C ASP A 135 -14.81 -9.84 -5.93
N GLU A 136 -13.60 -9.97 -6.48
CA GLU A 136 -12.38 -9.61 -5.76
C GLU A 136 -12.34 -8.11 -5.40
N ASN A 137 -11.76 -7.81 -4.24
CA ASN A 137 -11.47 -6.43 -3.85
C ASN A 137 -10.22 -5.93 -4.59
N ILE A 138 -10.27 -4.68 -5.01
CA ILE A 138 -9.13 -4.00 -5.65
C ILE A 138 -8.73 -2.83 -4.76
N ILE A 139 -7.48 -2.82 -4.33
CA ILE A 139 -6.95 -1.85 -3.37
C ILE A 139 -5.77 -1.11 -3.98
N ALA A 140 -5.91 0.18 -4.22
CA ALA A 140 -4.82 1.08 -4.57
C ALA A 140 -4.20 1.66 -3.30
N ILE A 141 -2.88 1.67 -3.19
CA ILE A 141 -2.14 2.27 -2.09
C ILE A 141 -1.27 3.38 -2.64
N ILE A 142 -1.47 4.61 -2.19
CA ILE A 142 -0.77 5.80 -2.68
C ILE A 142 -0.36 6.72 -1.52
N GLY A 143 0.83 7.29 -1.62
CA GLY A 143 1.28 8.35 -0.70
C GLY A 143 0.76 9.71 -1.12
N ASP A 144 0.64 10.62 -0.15
CA ASP A 144 0.22 12.02 -0.36
C ASP A 144 1.09 12.75 -1.40
N GLY A 145 2.40 12.52 -1.38
CA GLY A 145 3.33 13.12 -2.35
C GLY A 145 3.04 12.73 -3.81
N SER A 146 2.58 11.50 -4.04
CA SER A 146 2.22 11.00 -5.37
C SER A 146 0.80 11.38 -5.81
N LEU A 147 -0.08 11.66 -4.84
CA LEU A 147 -1.50 11.92 -5.09
C LEU A 147 -1.75 13.17 -5.94
N SER A 148 -0.81 14.13 -5.93
CA SER A 148 -0.92 15.37 -6.72
C SER A 148 -0.59 15.19 -8.20
N GLY A 149 -0.15 14.03 -8.64
CA GLY A 149 0.11 13.77 -10.05
C GLY A 149 -1.17 13.72 -10.88
N GLY A 150 -1.11 14.19 -12.13
CA GLY A 150 -2.28 14.25 -13.02
C GLY A 150 -2.94 12.89 -13.23
N GLU A 151 -2.15 11.85 -13.42
CA GLU A 151 -2.67 10.49 -13.62
C GLU A 151 -3.43 9.96 -12.39
N ALA A 152 -2.97 10.28 -11.16
CA ALA A 152 -3.70 9.91 -9.94
C ALA A 152 -5.04 10.68 -9.86
N LEU A 153 -5.07 11.96 -10.22
CA LEU A 153 -6.29 12.76 -10.23
C LEU A 153 -7.28 12.28 -11.28
N GLU A 154 -6.83 11.91 -12.47
CA GLU A 154 -7.65 11.27 -13.51
C GLU A 154 -8.22 9.94 -13.03
N GLY A 155 -7.39 9.14 -12.33
CA GLY A 155 -7.83 7.89 -11.72
C GLY A 155 -8.88 8.10 -10.63
N LEU A 156 -8.75 9.13 -9.79
CA LEU A 156 -9.75 9.49 -8.77
C LEU A 156 -11.07 9.92 -9.39
N ASP A 157 -11.02 10.73 -10.45
CA ASP A 157 -12.21 11.18 -11.18
C ASP A 157 -13.00 9.98 -11.74
N MET A 158 -12.32 9.07 -12.40
CA MET A 158 -12.92 7.85 -12.94
C MET A 158 -13.35 6.84 -11.87
N ALA A 159 -12.72 6.85 -10.68
CA ALA A 159 -13.08 5.94 -9.60
C ALA A 159 -14.49 6.19 -9.07
N ALA A 160 -14.98 7.42 -9.16
CA ALA A 160 -16.34 7.80 -8.78
C ALA A 160 -17.44 7.13 -9.67
N GLU A 161 -17.08 6.63 -10.84
CA GLU A 161 -17.99 5.93 -11.76
C GLU A 161 -18.06 4.41 -11.50
N LEU A 162 -17.32 3.90 -10.49
CA LEU A 162 -17.31 2.46 -10.17
C LEU A 162 -18.34 2.13 -9.08
N ASP A 163 -19.18 1.15 -9.37
CA ASP A 163 -20.11 0.54 -8.41
C ASP A 163 -19.54 -0.79 -7.89
N GLY A 164 -18.54 -0.74 -7.02
CA GLY A 164 -17.97 -1.99 -6.56
C GLY A 164 -16.86 -1.86 -5.53
N ASN A 165 -16.25 -3.01 -5.17
CA ASN A 165 -15.22 -3.11 -4.16
C ASN A 165 -13.89 -2.52 -4.67
N PHE A 166 -13.80 -1.20 -4.73
CA PHE A 166 -12.60 -0.44 -5.07
C PHE A 166 -12.21 0.46 -3.90
N ILE A 167 -11.03 0.28 -3.36
CA ILE A 167 -10.57 0.98 -2.17
C ILE A 167 -9.27 1.72 -2.52
N ILE A 168 -9.20 3.00 -2.15
CA ILE A 168 -8.00 3.81 -2.29
C ILE A 168 -7.50 4.15 -0.89
N VAL A 169 -6.33 3.63 -0.54
CA VAL A 169 -5.65 3.91 0.73
C VAL A 169 -4.64 5.02 0.49
N VAL A 170 -4.91 6.21 1.03
CA VAL A 170 -3.98 7.34 0.99
C VAL A 170 -3.18 7.35 2.29
N ASN A 171 -1.87 7.09 2.18
CA ASN A 171 -0.94 7.24 3.30
C ASN A 171 -0.47 8.70 3.34
N ASP A 172 -1.14 9.50 4.19
CA ASP A 172 -0.90 10.94 4.30
C ASP A 172 -0.10 11.25 5.58
N ASN A 173 1.17 11.55 5.43
CA ASN A 173 2.07 11.93 6.50
C ASN A 173 2.67 13.34 6.34
N ASP A 174 2.13 14.15 5.43
CA ASP A 174 2.53 15.52 5.13
C ASP A 174 3.96 15.65 4.56
N MET A 175 4.56 14.54 4.15
CA MET A 175 5.93 14.49 3.67
C MET A 175 6.05 13.67 2.39
N SER A 176 6.72 14.26 1.41
CA SER A 176 7.38 13.51 0.34
C SER A 176 8.90 13.48 0.59
N ILE A 177 9.75 13.56 -0.43
CA ILE A 177 11.20 13.78 -0.24
C ILE A 177 11.44 15.20 0.34
N ALA A 178 10.57 16.14 0.00
CA ALA A 178 10.52 17.51 0.54
C ALA A 178 9.11 17.81 1.04
N GLU A 179 8.93 18.97 1.68
CA GLU A 179 7.61 19.46 2.09
C GLU A 179 6.67 19.58 0.89
N ASN A 180 5.44 19.17 1.09
CA ASN A 180 4.40 19.25 0.08
C ASN A 180 3.79 20.67 0.03
N HIS A 181 3.59 21.20 -1.17
CA HIS A 181 2.99 22.51 -1.40
C HIS A 181 1.87 22.46 -2.44
N GLY A 182 0.79 23.20 -2.20
CA GLY A 182 -0.32 23.34 -3.14
C GLY A 182 -1.69 23.21 -2.48
N GLY A 183 -2.74 23.50 -3.24
CA GLY A 183 -4.12 23.52 -2.73
C GLY A 183 -4.61 22.17 -2.26
N MET A 184 -4.20 21.09 -2.92
CA MET A 184 -4.55 19.73 -2.50
C MET A 184 -3.97 19.41 -1.12
N TYR A 185 -2.70 19.73 -0.88
CA TYR A 185 -2.05 19.50 0.42
C TYR A 185 -2.65 20.34 1.54
N SER A 186 -3.11 21.56 1.21
CA SER A 186 -3.88 22.39 2.16
C SER A 186 -5.19 21.70 2.55
N ASN A 187 -5.86 21.02 1.61
CA ASN A 187 -7.06 20.22 1.90
C ASN A 187 -6.74 18.96 2.72
N LEU A 188 -5.68 18.22 2.37
CA LEU A 188 -5.23 17.06 3.16
C LEU A 188 -4.91 17.46 4.60
N LYS A 189 -4.17 18.59 4.77
CA LYS A 189 -3.92 19.13 6.10
C LYS A 189 -5.20 19.45 6.87
N LEU A 190 -6.16 20.09 6.23
CA LEU A 190 -7.46 20.39 6.84
C LEU A 190 -8.18 19.10 7.27
N LEU A 191 -8.11 18.05 6.47
CA LEU A 191 -8.71 16.75 6.80
C LEU A 191 -8.00 16.11 8.00
N ARG A 192 -6.66 16.14 8.07
CA ARG A 192 -5.91 15.67 9.24
C ARG A 192 -6.28 16.45 10.49
N ASP A 193 -6.23 17.79 10.43
CA ASP A 193 -6.48 18.68 11.57
C ASP A 193 -7.91 18.52 12.12
N THR A 194 -8.87 18.12 11.32
CA THR A 194 -10.27 17.93 11.69
C THR A 194 -10.69 16.47 11.91
N GLY A 195 -9.75 15.53 11.80
CA GLY A 195 -10.07 14.10 11.86
C GLY A 195 -11.09 13.70 10.79
N GLY A 196 -10.93 14.21 9.58
CA GLY A 196 -11.78 13.93 8.42
C GLY A 196 -13.15 14.60 8.42
N LYS A 197 -13.43 15.50 9.38
CA LYS A 197 -14.76 16.11 9.56
C LYS A 197 -14.97 17.42 8.81
N ALA A 198 -13.95 17.94 8.11
CA ALA A 198 -14.10 19.16 7.35
C ALA A 198 -15.17 19.02 6.25
N GLU A 199 -15.99 20.09 6.08
CA GLU A 199 -16.97 20.16 4.99
C GLU A 199 -16.28 20.21 3.62
N CYS A 200 -15.18 20.96 3.51
CA CYS A 200 -14.35 20.99 2.33
C CYS A 200 -13.48 19.73 2.28
N ASN A 201 -13.90 18.76 1.49
CA ASN A 201 -13.23 17.47 1.32
C ASN A 201 -13.12 17.15 -0.17
N LEU A 202 -11.90 17.14 -0.69
CA LEU A 202 -11.61 16.88 -2.10
C LEU A 202 -12.23 15.57 -2.58
N PHE A 203 -12.09 14.51 -1.81
CA PHE A 203 -12.56 13.17 -2.20
C PHE A 203 -14.08 13.12 -2.27
N LYS A 204 -14.76 13.69 -1.28
CA LYS A 204 -16.23 13.78 -1.29
C LYS A 204 -16.75 14.67 -2.42
N SER A 205 -16.04 15.75 -2.77
CA SER A 205 -16.44 16.60 -3.90
C SER A 205 -16.28 15.93 -5.26
N MET A 206 -15.46 14.86 -5.34
CA MET A 206 -15.35 13.99 -6.52
C MET A 206 -16.36 12.84 -6.52
N GLY A 207 -17.23 12.74 -5.50
CA GLY A 207 -18.23 11.66 -5.41
C GLY A 207 -17.74 10.39 -4.71
N LEU A 208 -16.54 10.43 -4.09
CA LEU A 208 -15.98 9.29 -3.38
C LEU A 208 -16.41 9.27 -1.91
N ASP A 209 -16.70 8.09 -1.37
CA ASP A 209 -16.81 7.90 0.06
C ASP A 209 -15.46 8.10 0.74
N TYR A 210 -15.45 8.78 1.88
CA TYR A 210 -14.22 9.11 2.59
C TYR A 210 -14.29 8.64 4.04
N VAL A 211 -13.28 7.87 4.44
CA VAL A 211 -13.07 7.41 5.82
C VAL A 211 -11.71 7.91 6.30
N PHE A 212 -11.70 8.57 7.46
CA PHE A 212 -10.48 8.95 8.16
C PHE A 212 -10.14 7.87 9.20
N VAL A 213 -8.89 7.41 9.20
CA VAL A 213 -8.39 6.36 10.10
C VAL A 213 -7.26 6.91 10.95
#